data_b6a513000ba32bc3026590de73496067
#
_entry.id   b6a513000ba32bc3026590de73496067
#
_cell.length_a   1.000
_cell.length_b   1.000
_cell.length_c   1.000
_cell.angle_alpha   90.00
_cell.angle_beta   90.00
_cell.angle_gamma   90.00
#
_symmetry.space_group_name_H-M   'P 1'
#
loop_
_entity.id
_entity.type
_entity.pdbx_description
1 polymer ?
#
loop_
_entity_poly.entity_id
_entity_poly.type
_entity_poly.pdbx_seq_one_letter_code
_entity_poly.pdbx_strand_id
1 'polypeptide(L)'
;MAGVVFVGTLPHTVGAMFSLKHINEMVQMSAVHPCETSIGYMKKTAKRIGRAKVMAIYKSNYEWKSLYTLWSRESRWDYTANNPTSTAYGIPQMLNMSETTPMVRQIDLGLRYIESRYGSPSKALAFHNRNGWY
;
A
#
# COMPACT_ATOMS: atom_id res chain seq x y z
N MET A 1 -68.23 -13.28 -20.40
CA MET A 1 -67.26 -12.37 -19.77
C MET A 1 -65.95 -13.11 -19.65
N ALA A 2 -64.95 -12.80 -20.50
CA ALA A 2 -63.68 -13.48 -20.53
C ALA A 2 -62.63 -12.65 -19.73
N GLY A 3 -62.09 -13.24 -18.65
CA GLY A 3 -61.05 -12.63 -17.87
C GLY A 3 -59.68 -12.86 -18.48
N VAL A 4 -59.00 -11.81 -18.85
CA VAL A 4 -57.62 -11.82 -19.37
C VAL A 4 -56.67 -11.88 -18.19
N VAL A 5 -55.93 -12.99 -18.09
CA VAL A 5 -54.80 -13.11 -17.14
C VAL A 5 -53.56 -12.51 -17.77
N PHE A 6 -53.05 -11.41 -17.19
CA PHE A 6 -51.77 -10.83 -17.55
C PHE A 6 -50.64 -11.66 -16.91
N VAL A 7 -49.91 -12.43 -17.70
CA VAL A 7 -48.69 -13.07 -17.28
C VAL A 7 -47.54 -12.05 -17.47
N GLY A 8 -47.11 -11.43 -16.37
CA GLY A 8 -45.97 -10.55 -16.38
C GLY A 8 -44.66 -11.36 -16.56
N THR A 9 -43.99 -11.13 -17.67
CA THR A 9 -42.64 -11.64 -17.93
C THR A 9 -41.64 -10.82 -17.10
N LEU A 10 -40.99 -11.48 -16.15
CA LEU A 10 -39.83 -10.93 -15.41
C LEU A 10 -38.66 -10.76 -16.38
N PRO A 11 -37.90 -9.66 -16.30
CA PRO A 11 -36.69 -9.50 -17.10
C PRO A 11 -35.63 -10.50 -16.66
N HIS A 12 -35.11 -11.25 -17.62
CA HIS A 12 -33.99 -12.15 -17.44
C HIS A 12 -32.76 -11.33 -17.05
N THR A 13 -32.32 -11.45 -15.81
CA THR A 13 -30.99 -11.04 -15.39
C THR A 13 -29.96 -11.85 -16.19
N VAL A 14 -29.30 -11.18 -17.13
CA VAL A 14 -28.13 -11.73 -17.82
C VAL A 14 -27.02 -11.82 -16.79
N GLY A 15 -26.95 -12.93 -16.07
CA GLY A 15 -25.79 -13.29 -15.28
C GLY A 15 -24.62 -13.45 -16.24
N ALA A 16 -23.59 -12.62 -16.07
CA ALA A 16 -22.36 -12.76 -16.81
C ALA A 16 -21.76 -14.14 -16.54
N MET A 17 -21.98 -15.07 -17.48
CA MET A 17 -21.29 -16.37 -17.48
C MET A 17 -19.83 -16.09 -17.82
N PHE A 18 -18.99 -15.98 -16.79
CA PHE A 18 -17.55 -16.05 -16.99
C PHE A 18 -17.22 -17.42 -17.57
N SER A 19 -16.65 -17.43 -18.79
CA SER A 19 -16.19 -18.65 -19.43
C SER A 19 -15.26 -19.41 -18.48
N LEU A 20 -15.41 -20.73 -18.41
CA LEU A 20 -14.50 -21.63 -17.66
C LEU A 20 -13.04 -21.39 -18.01
N LYS A 21 -12.74 -20.89 -19.21
CA LYS A 21 -11.41 -20.46 -19.65
C LYS A 21 -10.90 -19.26 -18.82
N HIS A 22 -11.72 -18.25 -18.56
CA HIS A 22 -11.36 -17.09 -17.74
C HIS A 22 -11.17 -17.47 -16.26
N ILE A 23 -11.99 -18.39 -15.76
CA ILE A 23 -11.84 -18.90 -14.38
C ILE A 23 -10.53 -19.68 -14.26
N ASN A 24 -10.19 -20.53 -15.25
CA ASN A 24 -8.92 -21.27 -15.26
C ASN A 24 -7.70 -20.34 -15.38
N GLU A 25 -7.77 -19.29 -16.20
CA GLU A 25 -6.70 -18.29 -16.29
C GLU A 25 -6.52 -17.53 -14.97
N MET A 26 -7.61 -17.17 -14.28
CA MET A 26 -7.54 -16.55 -12.96
C MET A 26 -6.95 -17.49 -11.89
N VAL A 27 -7.31 -18.79 -11.93
CA VAL A 27 -6.75 -19.80 -11.03
C VAL A 27 -5.28 -20.08 -11.32
N GLN A 28 -4.86 -20.10 -12.58
CA GLN A 28 -3.44 -20.27 -12.96
C GLN A 28 -2.60 -19.03 -12.63
N MET A 29 -3.13 -17.81 -12.73
CA MET A 29 -2.45 -16.59 -12.27
C MET A 29 -2.27 -16.56 -10.74
N SER A 30 -3.12 -17.26 -9.99
CA SER A 30 -3.02 -17.45 -8.53
C SER A 30 -1.97 -18.50 -8.13
N ALA A 31 -1.53 -19.35 -9.05
CA ALA A 31 -0.58 -20.45 -8.77
C ALA A 31 0.90 -20.05 -8.90
N VAL A 32 1.22 -18.85 -9.38
CA VAL A 32 2.59 -18.35 -9.51
C VAL A 32 3.02 -17.68 -8.20
N HIS A 33 3.63 -18.44 -7.31
CA HIS A 33 4.25 -18.01 -6.05
C HIS A 33 3.45 -17.00 -5.19
N PRO A 34 2.51 -17.49 -4.36
CA PRO A 34 1.61 -16.63 -3.58
C PRO A 34 2.33 -15.63 -2.65
N CYS A 35 3.55 -15.94 -2.21
CA CYS A 35 4.31 -15.12 -1.27
C CYS A 35 4.96 -13.90 -1.95
N GLU A 36 5.55 -14.09 -3.12
CA GLU A 36 6.26 -13.02 -3.84
C GLU A 36 5.29 -12.02 -4.48
N THR A 37 4.16 -12.51 -5.01
CA THR A 37 3.06 -11.69 -5.52
C THR A 37 2.41 -10.86 -4.41
N SER A 38 2.27 -11.41 -3.21
CA SER A 38 1.71 -10.73 -2.04
C SER A 38 2.60 -9.56 -1.58
N ILE A 39 3.90 -9.75 -1.41
CA ILE A 39 4.84 -8.70 -0.97
C ILE A 39 4.94 -7.59 -2.01
N GLY A 40 5.05 -7.91 -3.29
CA GLY A 40 5.08 -6.92 -4.37
C GLY A 40 3.81 -6.06 -4.42
N TYR A 41 2.65 -6.69 -4.27
CA TYR A 41 1.37 -6.00 -4.19
C TYR A 41 1.29 -5.08 -2.97
N MET A 42 1.73 -5.56 -1.81
CA MET A 42 1.73 -4.77 -0.57
C MET A 42 2.66 -3.56 -0.66
N LYS A 43 3.86 -3.70 -1.24
CA LYS A 43 4.78 -2.58 -1.50
C LYS A 43 4.16 -1.54 -2.44
N LYS A 44 3.48 -1.97 -3.50
CA LYS A 44 2.76 -1.07 -4.42
C LYS A 44 1.64 -0.33 -3.70
N THR A 45 0.89 -1.03 -2.87
CA THR A 45 -0.19 -0.47 -2.05
C THR A 45 0.34 0.54 -1.03
N ALA A 46 1.43 0.22 -0.32
CA ALA A 46 2.10 1.12 0.61
C ALA A 46 2.52 2.44 -0.06
N LYS A 47 3.15 2.36 -1.22
CA LYS A 47 3.55 3.54 -2.01
C LYS A 47 2.36 4.41 -2.41
N ARG A 48 1.24 3.78 -2.84
CA ARG A 48 0.02 4.50 -3.20
C ARG A 48 -0.58 5.23 -2.00
N ILE A 49 -0.64 4.58 -0.84
CA ILE A 49 -1.14 5.18 0.41
C ILE A 49 -0.21 6.31 0.86
N GLY A 50 1.10 6.10 0.88
CA GLY A 50 2.09 7.12 1.24
C GLY A 50 1.99 8.36 0.35
N ARG A 51 1.85 8.16 -0.98
CA ARG A 51 1.63 9.27 -1.91
C ARG A 51 0.37 10.06 -1.61
N ALA A 52 -0.76 9.37 -1.41
CA ALA A 52 -2.02 10.03 -1.12
C ALA A 52 -1.93 10.89 0.16
N LYS A 53 -1.30 10.37 1.23
CA LYS A 53 -1.11 11.09 2.49
C LYS A 53 -0.19 12.30 2.34
N VAL A 54 0.95 12.15 1.67
CA VAL A 54 1.86 13.28 1.42
C VAL A 54 1.19 14.36 0.57
N MET A 55 0.44 13.97 -0.47
CA MET A 55 -0.28 14.93 -1.30
C MET A 55 -1.39 15.64 -0.53
N ALA A 56 -2.05 14.98 0.42
CA ALA A 56 -3.04 15.60 1.29
C ALA A 56 -2.42 16.63 2.25
N ILE A 57 -1.24 16.34 2.82
CA ILE A 57 -0.56 17.19 3.82
C ILE A 57 0.20 18.34 3.14
N TYR A 58 1.07 18.01 2.18
CA TYR A 58 2.06 18.97 1.63
C TYR A 58 1.66 19.51 0.26
N LYS A 59 0.71 18.89 -0.45
CA LYS A 59 0.28 19.24 -1.82
C LYS A 59 1.46 19.36 -2.80
N SER A 60 2.51 18.54 -2.61
CA SER A 60 3.79 18.66 -3.29
C SER A 60 4.31 17.31 -3.81
N ASN A 61 4.52 17.22 -5.12
CA ASN A 61 5.21 16.07 -5.72
C ASN A 61 6.70 15.99 -5.31
N TYR A 62 7.32 17.11 -4.95
CA TYR A 62 8.69 17.12 -4.45
C TYR A 62 8.80 16.41 -3.10
N GLU A 63 7.88 16.70 -2.17
CA GLU A 63 7.81 16.02 -0.89
C GLU A 63 7.50 14.52 -1.04
N TRP A 64 6.63 14.17 -1.99
CA TRP A 64 6.39 12.77 -2.31
C TRP A 64 7.65 12.05 -2.83
N LYS A 65 8.36 12.63 -3.79
CA LYS A 65 9.61 12.06 -4.33
C LYS A 65 10.66 11.91 -3.23
N SER A 66 10.73 12.84 -2.31
CA SER A 66 11.64 12.81 -1.17
C SER A 66 11.30 11.66 -0.21
N LEU A 67 10.02 11.49 0.15
CA LEU A 67 9.57 10.37 0.98
C LEU A 67 9.80 9.03 0.26
N TYR A 68 9.48 8.98 -1.03
CA TYR A 68 9.68 7.76 -1.83
C TYR A 68 11.15 7.32 -1.80
N THR A 69 12.08 8.24 -1.99
CA THR A 69 13.53 7.98 -1.96
C THR A 69 13.97 7.54 -0.57
N LEU A 70 13.56 8.27 0.46
CA LEU A 70 13.92 7.97 1.85
C LEU A 70 13.51 6.55 2.23
N TRP A 71 12.23 6.21 2.13
CA TRP A 71 11.73 4.89 2.54
C TRP A 71 12.08 3.76 1.56
N SER A 72 12.51 4.08 0.34
CA SER A 72 13.14 3.10 -0.56
C SER A 72 14.53 2.67 -0.06
N ARG A 73 15.27 3.56 0.58
CA ARG A 73 16.57 3.26 1.21
C ARG A 73 16.41 2.50 2.51
N GLU A 74 15.39 2.86 3.33
CA GLU A 74 15.16 2.27 4.63
C GLU A 74 14.70 0.81 4.56
N SER A 75 13.65 0.55 3.80
CA SER A 75 12.98 -0.76 3.78
C SER A 75 12.61 -1.26 2.39
N ARG A 76 12.87 -0.49 1.34
CA ARG A 76 12.28 -0.69 0.00
C ARG A 76 10.75 -0.76 0.05
N TRP A 77 10.14 0.02 0.97
CA TRP A 77 8.70 0.04 1.21
C TRP A 77 8.13 -1.29 1.74
N ASP A 78 8.95 -2.10 2.37
CA ASP A 78 8.55 -3.38 2.96
C ASP A 78 8.04 -3.15 4.39
N TYR A 79 6.76 -3.45 4.61
CA TYR A 79 6.15 -3.29 5.93
C TYR A 79 6.56 -4.37 6.93
N THR A 80 7.20 -5.45 6.43
CA THR A 80 7.75 -6.54 7.26
C THR A 80 9.27 -6.44 7.44
N ALA A 81 9.90 -5.36 6.92
CA ALA A 81 11.34 -5.21 7.01
C ALA A 81 11.79 -5.14 8.47
N ASN A 82 12.62 -6.09 8.86
CA ASN A 82 13.23 -6.17 10.19
C ASN A 82 14.74 -5.89 10.08
N ASN A 83 15.24 -5.02 10.94
CA ASN A 83 16.68 -4.76 11.02
C ASN A 83 17.31 -5.73 12.01
N PRO A 84 18.23 -6.63 11.59
CA PRO A 84 18.79 -7.65 12.45
C PRO A 84 19.72 -7.10 13.56
N THR A 85 20.16 -5.86 13.44
CA THR A 85 21.13 -5.22 14.36
C THR A 85 20.52 -4.13 15.24
N SER A 86 19.23 -3.85 15.07
CA SER A 86 18.52 -2.83 15.87
C SER A 86 17.05 -3.20 16.08
N THR A 87 16.32 -2.39 16.84
CA THR A 87 14.86 -2.52 17.01
C THR A 87 14.06 -1.81 15.91
N ALA A 88 14.71 -1.38 14.83
CA ALA A 88 14.05 -0.70 13.71
C ALA A 88 13.20 -1.69 12.89
N TYR A 89 11.94 -1.32 12.62
CA TYR A 89 11.01 -2.17 11.93
C TYR A 89 10.12 -1.41 10.93
N GLY A 90 9.69 -2.12 9.90
CA GLY A 90 8.66 -1.72 8.96
C GLY A 90 9.13 -0.72 7.91
N ILE A 91 8.16 -0.10 7.21
CA ILE A 91 8.42 0.83 6.11
C ILE A 91 9.35 1.98 6.51
N PRO A 92 9.10 2.70 7.62
CA PRO A 92 9.91 3.84 8.02
C PRO A 92 11.15 3.46 8.84
N GLN A 93 11.38 2.19 9.14
CA GLN A 93 12.47 1.71 10.02
C GLN A 93 12.52 2.46 11.36
N MET A 94 11.36 2.60 12.00
CA MET A 94 11.27 3.24 13.32
C MET A 94 11.71 2.30 14.43
N LEU A 95 12.51 2.83 15.37
CA LEU A 95 12.91 2.09 16.56
C LEU A 95 11.69 1.73 17.43
N ASN A 96 11.73 0.51 18.00
CA ASN A 96 10.69 -0.03 18.88
C ASN A 96 9.28 -0.10 18.26
N MET A 97 9.19 -0.14 16.91
CA MET A 97 7.92 -0.41 16.25
C MET A 97 7.58 -1.90 16.37
N SER A 98 6.37 -2.20 16.82
CA SER A 98 5.90 -3.60 16.90
C SER A 98 5.74 -4.21 15.52
N GLU A 99 6.14 -5.49 15.38
CA GLU A 99 5.94 -6.29 14.16
C GLU A 99 4.46 -6.49 13.82
N THR A 100 3.58 -6.36 14.81
CA THR A 100 2.13 -6.41 14.61
C THR A 100 1.51 -5.09 14.13
N THR A 101 2.32 -4.03 13.98
CA THR A 101 1.81 -2.73 13.53
C THR A 101 1.34 -2.81 12.07
N PRO A 102 0.04 -2.55 11.79
CA PRO A 102 -0.47 -2.61 10.43
C PRO A 102 0.24 -1.62 9.49
N MET A 103 0.41 -2.00 8.21
CA MET A 103 1.11 -1.20 7.19
C MET A 103 0.66 0.27 7.13
N VAL A 104 -0.65 0.52 7.16
CA VAL A 104 -1.20 1.89 7.12
C VAL A 104 -0.75 2.67 8.36
N ARG A 105 -0.77 2.04 9.53
CA ARG A 105 -0.33 2.65 10.78
C ARG A 105 1.16 2.96 10.80
N GLN A 106 1.99 2.09 10.20
CA GLN A 106 3.43 2.35 10.03
C GLN A 106 3.67 3.62 9.21
N ILE A 107 2.94 3.79 8.10
CA ILE A 107 3.00 5.00 7.26
C ILE A 107 2.60 6.25 8.05
N ASP A 108 1.52 6.19 8.83
CA ASP A 108 1.07 7.31 9.66
C ASP A 108 2.09 7.71 10.73
N LEU A 109 2.63 6.72 11.43
CA LEU A 109 3.65 6.95 12.46
C LEU A 109 4.92 7.53 11.87
N GLY A 110 5.39 6.99 10.73
CA GLY A 110 6.57 7.49 10.03
C GLY A 110 6.41 8.93 9.54
N LEU A 111 5.24 9.28 8.98
CA LEU A 111 4.95 10.66 8.56
C LEU A 111 4.90 11.63 9.73
N ARG A 112 4.27 11.25 10.84
CA ARG A 112 4.26 12.07 12.07
C ARG A 112 5.66 12.28 12.64
N TYR A 113 6.48 11.25 12.63
CA TYR A 113 7.88 11.34 13.05
C TYR A 113 8.65 12.34 12.17
N ILE A 114 8.53 12.21 10.84
CA ILE A 114 9.16 13.15 9.89
C ILE A 114 8.68 14.57 10.12
N GLU A 115 7.38 14.77 10.28
CA GLU A 115 6.79 16.11 10.52
C GLU A 115 7.32 16.73 11.81
N SER A 116 7.29 15.97 12.91
CA SER A 116 7.69 16.48 14.24
C SER A 116 9.18 16.77 14.33
N ARG A 117 10.03 15.95 13.69
CA ARG A 117 11.50 16.05 13.83
C ARG A 117 12.15 16.91 12.75
N TYR A 118 11.64 16.86 11.54
CA TYR A 118 12.25 17.53 10.38
C TYR A 118 11.34 18.56 9.72
N GLY A 119 10.05 18.50 9.96
CA GLY A 119 9.04 19.36 9.37
C GLY A 119 8.56 18.92 7.98
N SER A 120 9.39 18.18 7.20
CA SER A 120 8.96 17.66 5.91
C SER A 120 9.82 16.48 5.43
N PRO A 121 9.31 15.65 4.49
CA PRO A 121 10.06 14.55 3.87
C PRO A 121 11.37 14.99 3.21
N SER A 122 11.39 16.15 2.53
CA SER A 122 12.59 16.67 1.87
C SER A 122 13.69 17.01 2.86
N LYS A 123 13.33 17.57 4.00
CA LYS A 123 14.28 17.89 5.07
C LYS A 123 14.80 16.63 5.75
N ALA A 124 13.94 15.63 5.96
CA ALA A 124 14.32 14.31 6.47
C ALA A 124 15.32 13.62 5.52
N LEU A 125 15.04 13.64 4.21
CA LEU A 125 15.94 13.09 3.20
C LEU A 125 17.29 13.83 3.16
N ALA A 126 17.26 15.16 3.26
CA ALA A 126 18.50 15.96 3.32
C ALA A 126 19.33 15.64 4.56
N PHE A 127 18.69 15.39 5.72
CA PHE A 127 19.37 14.94 6.91
C PHE A 127 19.96 13.53 6.73
N HIS A 128 19.17 12.60 6.18
CA HIS A 128 19.64 11.24 5.87
C HIS A 128 20.84 11.23 4.91
N ASN A 129 20.83 12.10 3.90
CA ASN A 129 21.95 12.21 2.96
C ASN A 129 23.29 12.60 3.62
N ARG A 130 23.24 13.36 4.73
CA ARG A 130 24.44 13.81 5.46
C ARG A 130 24.86 12.81 6.53
N ASN A 131 23.92 12.11 7.16
CA ASN A 131 24.18 11.35 8.38
C ASN A 131 24.04 9.83 8.17
N GLY A 132 23.43 9.36 7.08
CA GLY A 132 23.17 7.95 6.81
C GLY A 132 21.99 7.34 7.59
N TRP A 133 21.24 8.18 8.34
CA TRP A 133 20.03 7.82 9.11
C TRP A 133 19.11 9.03 9.25
N TYR A 134 17.88 8.80 9.72
CA TYR A 134 16.95 9.91 10.00
C TYR A 134 16.09 9.62 11.22
#